data_2ae7bba55c22d9983e3c687e492dcf13
#
_entry.id   2ae7bba55c22d9983e3c687e492dcf13
#
_cell.length_a   1.000
_cell.length_b   1.000
_cell.length_c   1.000
_cell.angle_alpha   90.00
_cell.angle_beta   90.00
_cell.angle_gamma   90.00
#
_symmetry.space_group_name_H-M   'P 1'
#
loop_
_entity.id
_entity.type
_entity.pdbx_description
1 polymer ?
#
loop_
_entity_poly.entity_id
_entity_poly.type
_entity_poly.pdbx_seq_one_letter_code
_entity_poly.pdbx_strand_id
1 'polypeptide(L)'
;MSEEVILYDIPSKDPQRCWSLNPWKTRLVLNLKGIPYKTEWLEYPDIAPTLKPLGIPPSEPPATAYTSPTIRISDKYVMDSRKIADVLEKKHPSPSLHLDSPILKKVEELAPQCVMPLGPVFIPRVPRFMLNSRSAEYFERTREARFGMSLSQLEKEKGGESAWKAAEPKWKELGTLLKAEGGPFFMGKTVSYADLIVVGALHCFAFGDGDMFQRVKDIEPAFLTLYDASKAWLERDDH
;
A
#
# COMPACT_ATOMS: atom_id res chain seq x y z
N MET A 1 -13.81 27.66 -2.22
CA MET A 1 -13.36 26.78 -3.31
C MET A 1 -12.78 25.54 -2.66
N SER A 2 -13.21 24.34 -3.03
CA SER A 2 -12.63 23.09 -2.52
C SER A 2 -11.15 23.03 -2.94
N GLU A 3 -10.27 22.70 -2.01
CA GLU A 3 -8.84 22.52 -2.28
C GLU A 3 -8.67 21.32 -3.22
N GLU A 4 -8.07 21.54 -4.39
CA GLU A 4 -7.82 20.44 -5.34
C GLU A 4 -6.68 19.56 -4.84
N VAL A 5 -6.94 18.26 -4.68
CA VAL A 5 -5.93 17.26 -4.37
C VAL A 5 -5.63 16.45 -5.64
N ILE A 6 -4.35 16.33 -6.00
CA ILE A 6 -3.88 15.43 -7.05
C ILE A 6 -3.04 14.33 -6.40
N LEU A 7 -3.39 13.09 -6.68
CA LEU A 7 -2.64 11.91 -6.27
C LEU A 7 -1.83 11.39 -7.46
N TYR A 8 -0.51 11.37 -7.33
CA TYR A 8 0.40 10.71 -8.28
C TYR A 8 0.50 9.23 -7.91
N ASP A 9 -0.04 8.37 -8.77
CA ASP A 9 -0.16 6.94 -8.52
C ASP A 9 0.37 6.12 -9.71
N ILE A 10 0.52 4.82 -9.52
CA ILE A 10 1.06 3.88 -10.49
C ILE A 10 -0.10 3.09 -11.12
N PRO A 11 -0.30 3.16 -12.45
CA PRO A 11 -1.40 2.46 -13.08
C PRO A 11 -1.19 0.95 -13.13
N SER A 12 -2.28 0.19 -13.04
CA SER A 12 -2.29 -1.16 -13.58
C SER A 12 -2.44 -1.12 -15.12
N LYS A 13 -2.13 -2.24 -15.80
CA LYS A 13 -2.63 -2.48 -17.15
C LYS A 13 -4.16 -2.52 -17.15
N ASP A 14 -4.77 -2.44 -18.31
CA ASP A 14 -6.22 -2.36 -18.45
C ASP A 14 -6.99 -3.43 -17.63
N PRO A 15 -8.07 -3.00 -16.94
CA PRO A 15 -8.51 -1.63 -16.72
C PRO A 15 -7.57 -0.86 -15.78
N GLN A 16 -7.31 0.41 -16.12
CA GLN A 16 -6.40 1.26 -15.33
C GLN A 16 -6.97 1.56 -13.96
N ARG A 17 -6.27 1.13 -12.90
CA ARG A 17 -6.64 1.37 -11.50
C ARG A 17 -5.44 1.21 -10.56
N CYS A 18 -5.63 1.62 -9.31
CA CYS A 18 -4.63 1.43 -8.26
C CYS A 18 -4.54 -0.05 -7.85
N TRP A 19 -3.31 -0.55 -7.74
CA TRP A 19 -3.02 -1.92 -7.32
C TRP A 19 -2.01 -1.98 -6.16
N SER A 20 -1.18 -0.94 -6.01
CA SER A 20 -0.03 -0.96 -5.10
C SER A 20 -0.41 -0.61 -3.66
N LEU A 21 0.13 -1.35 -2.70
CA LEU A 21 -0.20 -1.22 -1.27
C LEU A 21 0.08 0.17 -0.68
N ASN A 22 1.13 0.86 -1.11
CA ASN A 22 1.47 2.17 -0.54
C ASN A 22 0.55 3.30 -1.07
N PRO A 23 0.28 3.43 -2.38
CA PRO A 23 -0.77 4.30 -2.87
C PRO A 23 -2.14 4.01 -2.25
N TRP A 24 -2.49 2.75 -2.05
CA TRP A 24 -3.74 2.40 -1.39
C TRP A 24 -3.88 2.98 0.02
N LYS A 25 -2.80 3.06 0.80
CA LYS A 25 -2.86 3.75 2.11
C LYS A 25 -3.34 5.20 1.97
N THR A 26 -2.86 5.91 0.95
CA THR A 26 -3.28 7.30 0.69
C THR A 26 -4.71 7.37 0.14
N ARG A 27 -5.10 6.50 -0.80
CA ARG A 27 -6.47 6.44 -1.32
C ARG A 27 -7.48 6.17 -0.22
N LEU A 28 -7.19 5.20 0.66
CA LEU A 28 -8.03 4.87 1.80
C LEU A 28 -8.20 6.06 2.75
N VAL A 29 -7.15 6.86 2.99
CA VAL A 29 -7.26 8.08 3.78
C VAL A 29 -8.16 9.11 3.09
N LEU A 30 -7.95 9.35 1.80
CA LEU A 30 -8.76 10.30 1.02
C LEU A 30 -10.23 9.86 0.98
N ASN A 31 -10.49 8.58 0.73
CA ASN A 31 -11.83 8.01 0.66
C ASN A 31 -12.53 8.02 2.02
N LEU A 32 -11.86 7.61 3.10
CA LEU A 32 -12.39 7.65 4.47
C LEU A 32 -12.79 9.06 4.89
N LYS A 33 -11.95 10.07 4.56
CA LYS A 33 -12.21 11.48 4.89
C LYS A 33 -13.18 12.16 3.92
N GLY A 34 -13.61 11.49 2.84
CA GLY A 34 -14.46 12.08 1.82
C GLY A 34 -13.80 13.25 1.08
N ILE A 35 -12.48 13.28 1.00
CA ILE A 35 -11.73 14.32 0.30
C ILE A 35 -11.76 14.04 -1.20
N PRO A 36 -12.28 14.97 -2.04
CA PRO A 36 -12.23 14.81 -3.48
C PRO A 36 -10.80 14.93 -3.99
N TYR A 37 -10.42 14.06 -4.93
CA TYR A 37 -9.11 14.08 -5.55
C TYR A 37 -9.18 13.61 -7.01
N LYS A 38 -8.14 13.93 -7.78
CA LYS A 38 -7.87 13.38 -9.11
C LYS A 38 -6.60 12.57 -9.05
N THR A 39 -6.51 11.52 -9.87
CA THR A 39 -5.28 10.76 -10.01
C THR A 39 -4.52 11.17 -11.27
N GLU A 40 -3.24 11.44 -11.10
CA GLU A 40 -2.27 11.53 -12.18
C GLU A 40 -1.44 10.25 -12.20
N TRP A 41 -1.65 9.46 -13.25
CA TRP A 41 -1.03 8.16 -13.41
C TRP A 41 0.40 8.29 -13.95
N LEU A 42 1.36 7.73 -13.23
CA LEU A 42 2.77 7.73 -13.61
C LEU A 42 3.26 6.29 -13.79
N GLU A 43 3.77 5.98 -14.98
CA GLU A 43 4.53 4.76 -15.20
C GLU A 43 5.82 4.78 -14.36
N TYR A 44 6.31 3.62 -13.93
CA TYR A 44 7.50 3.55 -13.07
C TYR A 44 8.69 4.37 -13.56
N PRO A 45 9.08 4.34 -14.86
CA PRO A 45 10.21 5.15 -15.34
C PRO A 45 9.95 6.66 -15.31
N ASP A 46 8.69 7.10 -15.20
CA ASP A 46 8.32 8.52 -15.22
C ASP A 46 8.24 9.14 -13.82
N ILE A 47 8.24 8.34 -12.76
CA ILE A 47 8.10 8.83 -11.38
C ILE A 47 9.19 9.87 -11.05
N ALA A 48 10.46 9.49 -11.16
CA ALA A 48 11.55 10.40 -10.84
C ALA A 48 11.66 11.60 -11.80
N PRO A 49 11.54 11.44 -13.13
CA PRO A 49 11.51 12.56 -14.07
C PRO A 49 10.37 13.56 -13.80
N THR A 50 9.20 13.10 -13.37
CA THR A 50 8.06 13.97 -13.06
C THR A 50 8.22 14.66 -11.70
N LEU A 51 8.59 13.91 -10.66
CA LEU A 51 8.58 14.45 -9.29
C LEU A 51 9.80 15.32 -8.96
N LYS A 52 10.97 15.02 -9.54
CA LYS A 52 12.20 15.77 -9.27
C LYS A 52 12.12 17.26 -9.62
N PRO A 53 11.57 17.66 -10.79
CA PRO A 53 11.43 19.08 -11.16
C PRO A 53 10.47 19.87 -10.25
N LEU A 54 9.58 19.17 -9.53
CA LEU A 54 8.60 19.79 -8.61
C LEU A 54 9.22 20.24 -7.28
N GLY A 55 10.54 20.11 -7.13
CA GLY A 55 11.25 20.51 -5.91
C GLY A 55 11.00 19.58 -4.71
N ILE A 56 10.50 18.38 -4.94
CA ILE A 56 10.30 17.37 -3.88
C ILE A 56 11.68 16.86 -3.44
N PRO A 57 12.01 16.88 -2.14
CA PRO A 57 13.25 16.29 -1.68
C PRO A 57 13.24 14.78 -1.88
N PRO A 58 14.35 14.20 -2.39
CA PRO A 58 14.44 12.75 -2.53
C PRO A 58 14.43 12.06 -1.15
N SER A 59 13.95 10.83 -1.11
CA SER A 59 14.15 9.97 0.07
C SER A 59 15.62 9.58 0.21
N GLU A 60 16.08 9.48 1.46
CA GLU A 60 17.45 9.09 1.76
C GLU A 60 17.71 7.59 1.44
N PRO A 61 18.90 7.23 0.94
CA PRO A 61 19.28 5.84 0.78
C PRO A 61 19.17 5.05 2.11
N PRO A 62 18.83 3.75 2.07
CA PRO A 62 18.68 2.89 0.90
C PRO A 62 17.30 2.95 0.21
N ALA A 63 16.42 3.87 0.60
CA ALA A 63 15.11 4.03 -0.03
C ALA A 63 15.23 4.53 -1.48
N THR A 64 14.20 4.26 -2.29
CA THR A 64 14.08 4.82 -3.64
C THR A 64 13.84 6.32 -3.54
N ALA A 65 14.63 7.13 -4.23
CA ALA A 65 14.64 8.58 -4.11
C ALA A 65 13.26 9.24 -4.34
N TYR A 66 12.53 8.77 -5.36
CA TYR A 66 11.18 9.26 -5.70
C TYR A 66 10.20 8.10 -5.82
N THR A 67 9.05 8.21 -5.16
CA THR A 67 8.07 7.11 -5.06
C THR A 67 6.63 7.59 -5.16
N SER A 68 5.74 6.67 -5.51
CA SER A 68 4.31 6.79 -5.29
C SER A 68 3.96 6.09 -3.95
N PRO A 69 3.00 6.63 -3.15
CA PRO A 69 2.20 7.81 -3.46
C PRO A 69 2.94 9.14 -3.23
N THR A 70 2.58 10.10 -4.05
CA THR A 70 2.87 11.53 -3.84
C THR A 70 1.56 12.29 -4.05
N ILE A 71 1.29 13.34 -3.26
CA ILE A 71 0.14 14.22 -3.50
C ILE A 71 0.60 15.65 -3.77
N ARG A 72 -0.20 16.38 -4.59
CA ARG A 72 -0.25 17.82 -4.57
C ARG A 72 -1.50 18.24 -3.80
N ILE A 73 -1.34 19.12 -2.83
CA ILE A 73 -2.44 19.71 -2.07
C ILE A 73 -2.18 21.21 -1.93
N SER A 74 -3.09 22.05 -2.48
CA SER A 74 -2.79 23.45 -2.77
C SER A 74 -1.52 23.56 -3.64
N ASP A 75 -0.53 24.33 -3.21
CA ASP A 75 0.75 24.52 -3.88
C ASP A 75 1.89 23.66 -3.29
N LYS A 76 1.56 22.65 -2.47
CA LYS A 76 2.55 21.79 -1.80
C LYS A 76 2.51 20.38 -2.32
N TYR A 77 3.70 19.80 -2.49
CA TYR A 77 3.89 18.40 -2.81
C TYR A 77 4.34 17.64 -1.57
N VAL A 78 3.75 16.48 -1.33
CA VAL A 78 4.10 15.60 -0.21
C VAL A 78 4.26 14.19 -0.73
N MET A 79 5.43 13.61 -0.57
CA MET A 79 5.77 12.24 -0.91
C MET A 79 5.83 11.38 0.35
N ASP A 80 5.44 10.11 0.26
CA ASP A 80 5.33 9.12 1.32
C ASP A 80 3.96 9.09 2.00
N SER A 81 3.37 7.88 2.04
CA SER A 81 2.00 7.66 2.53
C SER A 81 1.80 8.09 3.99
N ARG A 82 2.81 7.94 4.86
CA ARG A 82 2.71 8.36 6.26
C ARG A 82 2.73 9.90 6.37
N LYS A 83 3.64 10.57 5.69
CA LYS A 83 3.71 12.04 5.65
C LYS A 83 2.44 12.64 5.04
N ILE A 84 1.89 11.98 4.03
CA ILE A 84 0.60 12.37 3.43
C ILE A 84 -0.51 12.27 4.46
N ALA A 85 -0.59 11.17 5.21
CA ALA A 85 -1.58 10.99 6.26
C ALA A 85 -1.47 12.08 7.34
N ASP A 86 -0.25 12.44 7.77
CA ASP A 86 -0.03 13.53 8.74
C ASP A 86 -0.54 14.88 8.23
N VAL A 87 -0.31 15.20 6.95
CA VAL A 87 -0.78 16.46 6.34
C VAL A 87 -2.31 16.45 6.20
N LEU A 88 -2.89 15.35 5.74
CA LEU A 88 -4.34 15.21 5.57
C LEU A 88 -5.07 15.22 6.93
N GLU A 89 -4.52 14.58 7.96
CA GLU A 89 -5.08 14.61 9.31
C GLU A 89 -5.09 16.03 9.88
N LYS A 90 -4.00 16.77 9.71
CA LYS A 90 -3.90 18.15 10.19
C LYS A 90 -4.90 19.09 9.50
N LYS A 91 -5.14 18.90 8.19
CA LYS A 91 -6.05 19.76 7.41
C LYS A 91 -7.52 19.35 7.55
N HIS A 92 -7.76 18.07 7.67
CA HIS A 92 -9.08 17.43 7.74
C HIS A 92 -9.12 16.50 8.95
N PRO A 93 -9.24 17.00 10.19
CA PRO A 93 -9.12 16.18 11.40
C PRO A 93 -10.29 15.20 11.62
N SER A 94 -11.38 15.33 10.89
CA SER A 94 -12.55 14.44 11.01
C SER A 94 -12.86 13.74 9.67
N PRO A 95 -13.11 12.41 9.70
CA PRO A 95 -12.88 11.49 10.82
C PRO A 95 -11.39 11.37 11.16
N SER A 96 -11.07 11.17 12.45
CA SER A 96 -9.66 11.06 12.89
C SER A 96 -9.02 9.78 12.39
N LEU A 97 -7.74 9.87 12.00
CA LEU A 97 -6.89 8.74 11.66
C LEU A 97 -6.20 8.12 12.88
N HIS A 98 -6.31 8.75 14.05
CA HIS A 98 -5.68 8.31 15.31
C HIS A 98 -4.16 8.06 15.16
N LEU A 99 -3.44 9.02 14.53
CA LEU A 99 -2.02 8.89 14.17
C LEU A 99 -1.05 8.83 15.35
N ASP A 100 -1.50 9.20 16.54
CA ASP A 100 -0.78 9.16 17.82
C ASP A 100 -1.09 7.91 18.66
N SER A 101 -1.98 7.03 18.17
CA SER A 101 -2.40 5.86 18.94
C SER A 101 -1.27 4.84 19.12
N PRO A 102 -1.15 4.22 20.34
CA PRO A 102 -0.16 3.17 20.56
C PRO A 102 -0.34 1.95 19.67
N ILE A 103 -1.57 1.69 19.21
CA ILE A 103 -1.88 0.59 18.31
C ILE A 103 -1.26 0.82 16.92
N LEU A 104 -1.29 2.06 16.40
CA LEU A 104 -0.69 2.40 15.13
C LEU A 104 0.81 2.08 15.12
N LYS A 105 1.53 2.47 16.19
CA LYS A 105 2.96 2.17 16.29
C LYS A 105 3.25 0.67 16.20
N LYS A 106 2.46 -0.15 16.91
CA LYS A 106 2.59 -1.62 16.84
C LYS A 106 2.32 -2.16 15.44
N VAL A 107 1.30 -1.64 14.75
CA VAL A 107 0.97 -2.05 13.38
C VAL A 107 2.05 -1.61 12.40
N GLU A 108 2.60 -0.40 12.51
CA GLU A 108 3.70 0.09 11.67
C GLU A 108 4.98 -0.77 11.84
N GLU A 109 5.23 -1.31 13.03
CA GLU A 109 6.34 -2.22 13.30
C GLU A 109 6.08 -3.65 12.77
N LEU A 110 4.83 -4.13 12.88
CA LEU A 110 4.47 -5.53 12.61
C LEU A 110 4.07 -5.78 11.15
N ALA A 111 3.34 -4.85 10.51
CA ALA A 111 2.85 -5.04 9.14
C ALA A 111 3.98 -5.27 8.10
N PRO A 112 5.13 -4.58 8.15
CA PRO A 112 6.26 -4.93 7.29
C PRO A 112 6.76 -6.35 7.49
N GLN A 113 6.76 -6.88 8.72
CA GLN A 113 7.18 -8.24 9.02
C GLN A 113 6.20 -9.30 8.49
N CYS A 114 4.94 -8.93 8.27
CA CYS A 114 3.96 -9.77 7.60
C CYS A 114 4.18 -9.79 6.07
N VAL A 115 4.49 -8.64 5.47
CA VAL A 115 4.53 -8.46 4.02
C VAL A 115 5.90 -8.76 3.40
N MET A 116 6.99 -8.33 4.05
CA MET A 116 8.35 -8.46 3.45
C MET A 116 8.77 -9.90 3.15
N PRO A 117 8.49 -10.91 4.01
CA PRO A 117 8.82 -12.30 3.68
C PRO A 117 8.09 -12.82 2.44
N LEU A 118 6.93 -12.24 2.09
CA LEU A 118 6.15 -12.57 0.90
C LEU A 118 6.63 -11.87 -0.37
N GLY A 119 7.66 -11.01 -0.27
CA GLY A 119 8.26 -10.33 -1.42
C GLY A 119 8.63 -11.27 -2.57
N PRO A 120 9.30 -12.41 -2.33
CA PRO A 120 9.62 -13.39 -3.37
C PRO A 120 8.41 -14.07 -4.02
N VAL A 121 7.23 -14.03 -3.38
CA VAL A 121 5.97 -14.52 -3.95
C VAL A 121 5.28 -13.43 -4.76
N PHE A 122 5.23 -12.21 -4.23
CA PHE A 122 4.46 -11.10 -4.80
C PHE A 122 5.21 -10.35 -5.91
N ILE A 123 6.48 -9.96 -5.66
CA ILE A 123 7.25 -9.08 -6.58
C ILE A 123 7.37 -9.65 -8.00
N PRO A 124 7.62 -10.96 -8.21
CA PRO A 124 7.66 -11.54 -9.56
C PRO A 124 6.33 -11.51 -10.32
N ARG A 125 5.21 -11.43 -9.61
CA ARG A 125 3.85 -11.34 -10.20
C ARG A 125 3.53 -9.95 -10.71
N VAL A 126 4.15 -8.91 -10.14
CA VAL A 126 3.88 -7.50 -10.47
C VAL A 126 4.03 -7.21 -11.96
N PRO A 127 5.17 -7.46 -12.63
CA PRO A 127 5.30 -7.18 -14.05
C PRO A 127 4.39 -8.05 -14.93
N ARG A 128 4.07 -9.27 -14.50
CA ARG A 128 3.24 -10.20 -15.29
C ARG A 128 1.76 -9.82 -15.27
N PHE A 129 1.24 -9.43 -14.12
CA PHE A 129 -0.21 -9.29 -13.93
C PHE A 129 -0.70 -7.85 -13.77
N MET A 130 0.17 -6.93 -13.37
CA MET A 130 -0.23 -5.59 -12.96
C MET A 130 0.25 -4.49 -13.89
N LEU A 131 1.46 -4.60 -14.47
CA LEU A 131 2.12 -3.49 -15.14
C LEU A 131 1.92 -3.49 -16.66
N ASN A 132 1.84 -2.28 -17.23
CA ASN A 132 2.04 -2.06 -18.64
C ASN A 132 3.48 -2.41 -19.06
N SER A 133 3.70 -2.73 -20.32
CA SER A 133 5.00 -3.23 -20.82
C SER A 133 6.19 -2.35 -20.42
N ARG A 134 6.05 -1.03 -20.54
CA ARG A 134 7.11 -0.06 -20.22
C ARG A 134 7.50 -0.08 -18.74
N SER A 135 6.50 -0.13 -17.85
CA SER A 135 6.73 -0.28 -16.41
C SER A 135 7.24 -1.67 -16.05
N ALA A 136 6.76 -2.72 -16.71
CA ALA A 136 7.20 -4.09 -16.47
C ALA A 136 8.70 -4.25 -16.76
N GLU A 137 9.19 -3.79 -17.91
CA GLU A 137 10.61 -3.82 -18.28
C GLU A 137 11.47 -3.05 -17.27
N TYR A 138 11.05 -1.83 -16.92
CA TYR A 138 11.75 -1.02 -15.91
C TYR A 138 11.78 -1.73 -14.56
N PHE A 139 10.66 -2.29 -14.14
CA PHE A 139 10.52 -2.98 -12.86
C PHE A 139 11.43 -4.22 -12.78
N GLU A 140 11.40 -5.09 -13.77
CA GLU A 140 12.26 -6.28 -13.85
C GLU A 140 13.73 -5.89 -13.75
N ARG A 141 14.19 -5.00 -14.63
CA ARG A 141 15.59 -4.54 -14.66
C ARG A 141 16.05 -3.97 -13.31
N THR A 142 15.23 -3.11 -12.69
CA THR A 142 15.62 -2.45 -11.44
C THR A 142 15.56 -3.39 -10.22
N ARG A 143 14.65 -4.39 -10.24
CA ARG A 143 14.57 -5.40 -9.17
C ARG A 143 15.63 -6.47 -9.33
N GLU A 144 15.95 -6.87 -10.55
CA GLU A 144 17.11 -7.75 -10.82
C GLU A 144 18.41 -7.12 -10.27
N ALA A 145 18.66 -5.85 -10.56
CA ALA A 145 19.81 -5.14 -10.01
C ALA A 145 19.80 -5.09 -8.47
N ARG A 146 18.62 -4.94 -7.86
CA ARG A 146 18.45 -4.89 -6.38
C ARG A 146 18.65 -6.25 -5.71
N PHE A 147 18.16 -7.32 -6.31
CA PHE A 147 18.18 -8.66 -5.71
C PHE A 147 19.41 -9.47 -6.15
N GLY A 148 20.16 -9.01 -7.17
CA GLY A 148 21.29 -9.74 -7.74
C GLY A 148 20.89 -11.00 -8.50
N MET A 149 19.60 -11.14 -8.85
CA MET A 149 19.04 -12.28 -9.59
C MET A 149 17.75 -11.88 -10.30
N SER A 150 17.38 -12.65 -11.35
CA SER A 150 16.11 -12.41 -12.05
C SER A 150 14.90 -12.64 -11.12
N LEU A 151 13.76 -12.01 -11.43
CA LEU A 151 12.53 -12.21 -10.65
C LEU A 151 12.04 -13.66 -10.71
N SER A 152 12.23 -14.34 -11.83
CA SER A 152 11.89 -15.78 -11.96
C SER A 152 12.76 -16.65 -11.05
N GLN A 153 14.05 -16.34 -10.94
CA GLN A 153 14.95 -17.03 -10.03
C GLN A 153 14.61 -16.74 -8.57
N LEU A 154 14.28 -15.49 -8.23
CA LEU A 154 13.83 -15.08 -6.89
C LEU A 154 12.59 -15.88 -6.45
N GLU A 155 11.59 -16.00 -7.34
CA GLU A 155 10.36 -16.75 -7.08
C GLU A 155 10.67 -18.25 -6.83
N LYS A 156 11.52 -18.84 -7.68
CA LYS A 156 11.88 -20.26 -7.59
C LYS A 156 12.67 -20.59 -6.33
N GLU A 157 13.63 -19.74 -5.95
CA GLU A 157 14.57 -20.04 -4.86
C GLU A 157 14.05 -19.62 -3.48
N LYS A 158 13.30 -18.50 -3.41
CA LYS A 158 12.90 -17.86 -2.14
C LYS A 158 11.39 -17.71 -1.98
N GLY A 159 10.60 -18.01 -3.01
CA GLY A 159 9.15 -17.98 -2.98
C GLY A 159 8.51 -19.24 -2.38
N GLY A 160 7.23 -19.43 -2.67
CA GLY A 160 6.48 -20.63 -2.28
C GLY A 160 6.27 -20.78 -0.77
N GLU A 161 6.20 -22.04 -0.31
CA GLU A 161 5.85 -22.37 1.08
C GLU A 161 6.85 -21.84 2.12
N SER A 162 8.12 -21.70 1.78
CA SER A 162 9.13 -21.17 2.70
C SER A 162 8.86 -19.71 3.07
N ALA A 163 8.46 -18.90 2.09
CA ALA A 163 8.08 -17.49 2.31
C ALA A 163 6.84 -17.37 3.19
N TRP A 164 5.84 -18.21 2.95
CA TRP A 164 4.62 -18.26 3.75
C TRP A 164 4.88 -18.70 5.20
N LYS A 165 5.67 -19.75 5.42
CA LYS A 165 6.07 -20.19 6.76
C LYS A 165 6.81 -19.10 7.53
N ALA A 166 7.59 -18.28 6.85
CA ALA A 166 8.27 -17.14 7.50
C ALA A 166 7.29 -15.99 7.86
N ALA A 167 6.27 -15.74 7.03
CA ALA A 167 5.28 -14.68 7.26
C ALA A 167 4.17 -15.06 8.25
N GLU A 168 3.74 -16.31 8.26
CA GLU A 168 2.56 -16.80 9.00
C GLU A 168 2.54 -16.44 10.49
N PRO A 169 3.64 -16.58 11.28
CA PRO A 169 3.63 -16.20 12.69
C PRO A 169 3.30 -14.72 12.89
N LYS A 170 3.76 -13.85 11.98
CA LYS A 170 3.53 -12.41 12.07
C LYS A 170 2.11 -12.03 11.66
N TRP A 171 1.52 -12.70 10.68
CA TRP A 171 0.10 -12.55 10.36
C TRP A 171 -0.78 -12.99 11.54
N LYS A 172 -0.46 -14.09 12.23
CA LYS A 172 -1.18 -14.53 13.45
C LYS A 172 -1.04 -13.53 14.59
N GLU A 173 0.16 -12.98 14.80
CA GLU A 173 0.42 -11.93 15.81
C GLU A 173 -0.39 -10.67 15.50
N LEU A 174 -0.39 -10.21 14.25
CA LEU A 174 -1.18 -9.07 13.79
C LEU A 174 -2.69 -9.31 13.94
N GLY A 175 -3.16 -10.51 13.64
CA GLY A 175 -4.56 -10.92 13.84
C GLY A 175 -4.97 -10.96 15.32
N THR A 176 -4.07 -11.38 16.20
CA THR A 176 -4.31 -11.31 17.64
C THR A 176 -4.48 -9.86 18.10
N LEU A 177 -3.63 -8.96 17.58
CA LEU A 177 -3.71 -7.53 17.88
C LEU A 177 -5.03 -6.92 17.33
N LEU A 178 -5.47 -7.33 16.14
CA LEU A 178 -6.73 -6.88 15.54
C LEU A 178 -7.95 -7.24 16.41
N LYS A 179 -7.95 -8.43 16.99
CA LYS A 179 -9.06 -8.95 17.80
C LYS A 179 -9.12 -8.42 19.24
N ALA A 180 -8.07 -7.74 19.71
CA ALA A 180 -7.91 -7.39 21.12
C ALA A 180 -9.04 -6.52 21.68
N GLU A 181 -9.57 -5.59 20.89
CA GLU A 181 -10.60 -4.63 21.32
C GLU A 181 -12.03 -5.05 20.92
N GLY A 182 -12.21 -6.21 20.32
CA GLY A 182 -13.52 -6.75 19.94
C GLY A 182 -14.26 -5.89 18.92
N GLY A 183 -14.05 -6.14 17.62
CA GLY A 183 -14.69 -5.41 16.54
C GLY A 183 -13.93 -5.64 15.23
N PRO A 184 -14.36 -4.98 14.12
CA PRO A 184 -13.71 -5.19 12.85
C PRO A 184 -12.35 -4.46 12.71
N PHE A 185 -12.07 -3.47 13.57
CA PHE A 185 -10.89 -2.61 13.47
C PHE A 185 -9.94 -2.80 14.66
N PHE A 186 -8.69 -2.38 14.52
CA PHE A 186 -7.68 -2.44 15.59
C PHE A 186 -8.08 -1.66 16.86
N MET A 187 -8.96 -0.68 16.73
CA MET A 187 -9.55 0.07 17.83
C MET A 187 -11.04 -0.28 18.03
N GLY A 188 -11.38 -1.56 17.94
CA GLY A 188 -12.73 -2.06 18.09
C GLY A 188 -13.67 -1.59 16.99
N LYS A 189 -14.59 -0.67 17.28
CA LYS A 189 -15.53 -0.11 16.29
C LYS A 189 -15.03 1.16 15.61
N THR A 190 -13.87 1.66 15.99
CA THR A 190 -13.31 2.90 15.48
C THR A 190 -12.20 2.59 14.47
N VAL A 191 -12.40 3.04 13.22
CA VAL A 191 -11.37 2.94 12.18
C VAL A 191 -10.22 3.89 12.47
N SER A 192 -9.00 3.48 12.14
CA SER A 192 -7.78 4.25 12.31
C SER A 192 -6.83 4.04 11.13
N TYR A 193 -5.74 4.78 11.06
CA TYR A 193 -4.71 4.59 10.04
C TYR A 193 -4.06 3.19 10.12
N ALA A 194 -4.04 2.57 11.30
CA ALA A 194 -3.58 1.19 11.48
C ALA A 194 -4.35 0.21 10.59
N ASP A 195 -5.67 0.38 10.54
CA ASP A 195 -6.55 -0.44 9.68
C ASP A 195 -6.24 -0.22 8.20
N LEU A 196 -6.05 1.04 7.79
CA LEU A 196 -5.80 1.39 6.39
C LEU A 196 -4.45 0.86 5.88
N ILE A 197 -3.44 0.75 6.75
CA ILE A 197 -2.16 0.09 6.43
C ILE A 197 -2.39 -1.37 6.03
N VAL A 198 -3.14 -2.09 6.85
CA VAL A 198 -3.38 -3.53 6.64
C VAL A 198 -4.34 -3.75 5.47
N VAL A 199 -5.43 -2.98 5.39
CA VAL A 199 -6.40 -3.06 4.27
C VAL A 199 -5.71 -2.79 2.93
N GLY A 200 -4.81 -1.80 2.85
CA GLY A 200 -4.03 -1.54 1.63
C GLY A 200 -3.18 -2.73 1.19
N ALA A 201 -2.58 -3.46 2.14
CA ALA A 201 -1.83 -4.68 1.83
C ALA A 201 -2.75 -5.84 1.40
N LEU A 202 -3.85 -6.04 2.10
CA LEU A 202 -4.86 -7.07 1.76
C LEU A 202 -5.45 -6.84 0.37
N HIS A 203 -5.78 -5.58 0.04
CA HIS A 203 -6.33 -5.23 -1.26
C HIS A 203 -5.30 -5.40 -2.39
N CYS A 204 -4.04 -5.06 -2.15
CA CYS A 204 -2.95 -5.36 -3.06
C CYS A 204 -2.80 -6.87 -3.32
N PHE A 205 -2.97 -7.71 -2.29
CA PHE A 205 -2.94 -9.17 -2.42
C PHE A 205 -4.19 -9.76 -3.08
N ALA A 206 -5.31 -9.05 -3.05
CA ALA A 206 -6.52 -9.43 -3.77
C ALA A 206 -6.44 -9.13 -5.28
N PHE A 207 -5.45 -8.30 -5.72
CA PHE A 207 -5.26 -7.99 -7.12
C PHE A 207 -4.67 -9.21 -7.86
N GLY A 208 -5.12 -9.46 -9.08
CA GLY A 208 -4.74 -10.63 -9.86
C GLY A 208 -5.67 -11.81 -9.60
N ASP A 209 -5.14 -12.96 -9.24
CA ASP A 209 -5.90 -14.19 -8.97
C ASP A 209 -6.45 -14.28 -7.53
N GLY A 210 -6.02 -13.38 -6.64
CA GLY A 210 -6.49 -13.32 -5.26
C GLY A 210 -6.02 -14.45 -4.33
N ASP A 211 -5.17 -15.35 -4.78
CA ASP A 211 -4.68 -16.49 -4.00
C ASP A 211 -3.94 -16.07 -2.73
N MET A 212 -3.15 -14.99 -2.81
CA MET A 212 -2.43 -14.44 -1.65
C MET A 212 -3.39 -13.90 -0.59
N PHE A 213 -4.44 -13.18 -1.01
CA PHE A 213 -5.47 -12.71 -0.10
C PHE A 213 -6.23 -13.87 0.54
N GLN A 214 -6.60 -14.89 -0.25
CA GLN A 214 -7.25 -16.08 0.28
C GLN A 214 -6.39 -16.73 1.35
N ARG A 215 -5.10 -16.90 1.10
CA ARG A 215 -4.19 -17.54 2.05
C ARG A 215 -4.01 -16.73 3.36
N VAL A 216 -3.98 -15.41 3.31
CA VAL A 216 -3.97 -14.57 4.53
C VAL A 216 -5.25 -14.78 5.33
N LYS A 217 -6.42 -14.86 4.69
CA LYS A 217 -7.70 -15.16 5.36
C LYS A 217 -7.72 -16.56 6.00
N ASP A 218 -7.09 -17.53 5.36
CA ASP A 218 -6.98 -18.90 5.91
C ASP A 218 -6.07 -18.94 7.15
N ILE A 219 -5.03 -18.11 7.19
CA ILE A 219 -4.16 -17.96 8.35
C ILE A 219 -4.91 -17.30 9.52
N GLU A 220 -5.68 -16.24 9.26
CA GLU A 220 -6.42 -15.49 10.26
C GLU A 220 -7.70 -14.86 9.65
N PRO A 221 -8.88 -15.46 9.90
CA PRO A 221 -10.14 -15.01 9.32
C PRO A 221 -10.57 -13.59 9.72
N ALA A 222 -10.06 -13.03 10.81
CA ALA A 222 -10.37 -11.66 11.23
C ALA A 222 -9.98 -10.61 10.17
N PHE A 223 -9.01 -10.91 9.30
CA PHE A 223 -8.66 -10.02 8.20
C PHE A 223 -9.74 -9.91 7.13
N LEU A 224 -10.58 -10.92 6.95
CA LEU A 224 -11.77 -10.80 6.11
C LEU A 224 -12.77 -9.82 6.71
N THR A 225 -13.00 -9.89 8.02
CA THR A 225 -13.89 -8.97 8.74
C THR A 225 -13.41 -7.52 8.62
N LEU A 226 -12.12 -7.27 8.81
CA LEU A 226 -11.51 -5.96 8.60
C LEU A 226 -11.70 -5.47 7.17
N TYR A 227 -11.39 -6.32 6.18
CA TYR A 227 -11.50 -6.00 4.77
C TYR A 227 -12.95 -5.67 4.37
N ASP A 228 -13.91 -6.48 4.79
CA ASP A 228 -15.35 -6.30 4.51
C ASP A 228 -15.87 -4.99 5.13
N ALA A 229 -15.47 -4.67 6.36
CA ALA A 229 -15.81 -3.42 7.02
C ALA A 229 -15.22 -2.17 6.32
N SER A 230 -14.20 -2.37 5.48
CA SER A 230 -13.49 -1.29 4.76
C SER A 230 -13.93 -1.14 3.30
N LYS A 231 -14.84 -1.97 2.79
CA LYS A 231 -15.21 -2.02 1.36
C LYS A 231 -15.64 -0.68 0.78
N ALA A 232 -16.41 0.11 1.53
CA ALA A 232 -16.88 1.43 1.08
C ALA A 232 -15.73 2.39 0.70
N TRP A 233 -14.55 2.21 1.30
CA TRP A 233 -13.38 3.06 1.01
C TRP A 233 -12.49 2.49 -0.10
N LEU A 234 -12.78 1.27 -0.57
CA LEU A 234 -12.08 0.60 -1.66
C LEU A 234 -12.75 0.79 -3.04
N GLU A 235 -13.98 1.32 -3.07
CA GLU A 235 -14.76 1.46 -4.31
C GLU A 235 -14.18 2.49 -5.29
N ARG A 236 -13.36 3.44 -4.79
CA ARG A 236 -12.79 4.52 -5.59
C ARG A 236 -11.32 4.28 -5.87
N ASP A 237 -10.99 3.68 -7.01
CA ASP A 237 -9.65 3.22 -7.37
C ASP A 237 -9.11 3.69 -8.75
N ASP A 238 -9.92 4.38 -9.55
CA ASP A 238 -9.68 4.72 -10.96
C ASP A 238 -9.70 6.22 -11.29
N HIS A 239 -9.81 7.09 -10.30
CA HIS A 239 -10.00 8.54 -10.46
C HIS A 239 -8.69 9.27 -10.66
#